data_0587f6537a4fb3fa636ac1037645e788
#
_entry.id   0587f6537a4fb3fa636ac1037645e788
#
_cell.length_a   1.000
_cell.length_b   1.000
_cell.length_c   1.000
_cell.angle_alpha   90.00
_cell.angle_beta   90.00
_cell.angle_gamma   90.00
#
_symmetry.space_group_name_H-M   'P 1'
#
loop_
_entity.id
_entity.type
_entity.pdbx_description
1 polymer ?
#
loop_
_entity_poly.entity_id
_entity_poly.type
_entity_poly.pdbx_seq_one_letter_code
_entity_poly.pdbx_strand_id
1 'polypeptide(L)'
;MLDIFISDKHKAATPVWQVRSGEVDGWCTSHAGPGAAWVGTSGFKGEAGKVLLLPDGSGGLAGALLGLGDGSDPFLTGALPAALPQGDYRLAGVLHGSAAKAALGFALGTYRFTRYSGGKRDWPRLVLPEGVDGEEVGRIATATFLARDLINTPAADMGPDALAAAAEGVARAHGATCEIILGDALLDENYPMIHAVGRAAAVAPRLIDMRWGRADAPRVTLVGKGVCFDTGGLDLKPSSAMLLMKKDMGGAACVLALAQLVMAAGLDIRLRVLVPAVENSVSG
;
A
#
# COMPACT_ATOMS: atom_id res chain seq x y z
N MET A 1 -10.02 -1.18 -12.63
CA MET A 1 -8.84 -2.09 -12.58
C MET A 1 -7.57 -1.24 -12.77
N LEU A 2 -6.47 -1.56 -12.07
CA LEU A 2 -5.20 -0.85 -12.26
C LEU A 2 -4.62 -1.15 -13.66
N ASP A 3 -3.98 -0.15 -14.29
CA ASP A 3 -3.40 -0.26 -15.65
C ASP A 3 -2.26 -1.29 -15.77
N ILE A 4 -1.77 -1.78 -14.63
CA ILE A 4 -0.74 -2.83 -14.54
C ILE A 4 -1.30 -4.24 -14.74
N PHE A 5 -2.62 -4.40 -14.84
CA PHE A 5 -3.24 -5.70 -15.06
C PHE A 5 -3.83 -5.83 -16.45
N ILE A 6 -3.69 -7.03 -17.01
CA ILE A 6 -4.24 -7.44 -18.30
C ILE A 6 -5.34 -8.48 -18.02
N SER A 7 -6.56 -8.20 -18.45
CA SER A 7 -7.70 -9.12 -18.30
C SER A 7 -7.74 -10.22 -19.37
N ASP A 8 -7.13 -9.99 -20.55
CA ASP A 8 -7.07 -10.97 -21.62
C ASP A 8 -6.10 -12.11 -21.26
N LYS A 9 -6.67 -13.25 -20.87
CA LYS A 9 -5.93 -14.46 -20.48
C LYS A 9 -5.17 -15.13 -21.64
N HIS A 10 -5.54 -14.83 -22.88
CA HIS A 10 -4.94 -15.40 -24.09
C HIS A 10 -3.83 -14.54 -24.67
N LYS A 11 -3.62 -13.33 -24.12
CA LYS A 11 -2.56 -12.44 -24.58
C LYS A 11 -1.20 -13.12 -24.45
N ALA A 12 -0.38 -13.05 -25.49
CA ALA A 12 1.00 -13.47 -25.44
C ALA A 12 1.74 -12.67 -24.35
N ALA A 13 2.34 -13.35 -23.40
CA ALA A 13 3.02 -12.74 -22.25
C ALA A 13 4.22 -13.59 -21.85
N THR A 14 5.29 -12.92 -21.41
CA THR A 14 6.51 -13.56 -20.95
C THR A 14 6.27 -14.33 -19.64
N PRO A 15 6.63 -15.62 -19.54
CA PRO A 15 6.37 -16.41 -18.35
C PRO A 15 7.27 -16.03 -17.18
N VAL A 16 6.69 -16.04 -15.98
CA VAL A 16 7.40 -15.94 -14.71
C VAL A 16 7.05 -17.15 -13.86
N TRP A 17 8.03 -17.99 -13.57
CA TRP A 17 7.85 -19.17 -12.72
C TRP A 17 8.20 -18.84 -11.28
N GLN A 18 7.41 -19.36 -10.38
CA GLN A 18 7.66 -19.30 -8.93
C GLN A 18 8.36 -20.60 -8.52
N VAL A 19 9.50 -20.49 -7.83
CA VAL A 19 10.28 -21.66 -7.40
C VAL A 19 10.73 -21.52 -5.95
N ARG A 20 10.52 -22.55 -5.14
CA ARG A 20 11.10 -22.63 -3.80
C ARG A 20 12.58 -23.03 -3.85
N SER A 21 13.28 -22.80 -2.75
CA SER A 21 14.72 -23.11 -2.68
C SER A 21 15.05 -24.59 -3.01
N GLY A 22 14.17 -25.54 -2.66
CA GLY A 22 14.35 -26.95 -2.98
C GLY A 22 13.84 -27.41 -4.36
N GLU A 23 13.26 -26.51 -5.16
CA GLU A 23 12.59 -26.84 -6.44
C GLU A 23 13.39 -26.42 -7.67
N VAL A 24 14.50 -25.68 -7.51
CA VAL A 24 15.29 -25.09 -8.60
C VAL A 24 15.82 -26.16 -9.55
N ASP A 25 16.38 -27.24 -9.03
CA ASP A 25 16.94 -28.33 -9.86
C ASP A 25 15.85 -29.06 -10.66
N GLY A 26 14.68 -29.27 -10.03
CA GLY A 26 13.50 -29.84 -10.69
C GLY A 26 12.98 -28.94 -11.82
N TRP A 27 12.97 -27.63 -11.59
CA TRP A 27 12.62 -26.67 -12.64
C TRP A 27 13.60 -26.72 -13.80
N CYS A 28 14.92 -26.72 -13.53
CA CYS A 28 15.95 -26.83 -14.56
C CYS A 28 15.83 -28.12 -15.40
N THR A 29 15.48 -29.24 -14.77
CA THR A 29 15.31 -30.53 -15.46
C THR A 29 14.09 -30.49 -16.41
N SER A 30 13.01 -29.82 -16.01
CA SER A 30 11.77 -29.74 -16.79
C SER A 30 11.76 -28.65 -17.87
N HIS A 31 12.70 -27.70 -17.82
CA HIS A 31 12.77 -26.54 -18.71
C HIS A 31 14.15 -26.49 -19.44
N ALA A 32 14.48 -27.52 -20.19
CA ALA A 32 15.76 -27.57 -20.92
C ALA A 32 15.96 -26.38 -21.87
N GLY A 33 17.17 -25.83 -21.93
CA GLY A 33 17.52 -24.73 -22.83
C GLY A 33 18.45 -23.68 -22.19
N PRO A 34 18.71 -22.56 -22.89
CA PRO A 34 19.63 -21.52 -22.44
C PRO A 34 19.29 -20.96 -21.06
N GLY A 35 17.97 -20.79 -20.74
CA GLY A 35 17.51 -20.32 -19.45
C GLY A 35 17.88 -21.25 -18.30
N ALA A 36 17.72 -22.58 -18.47
CA ALA A 36 18.06 -23.53 -17.42
C ALA A 36 19.60 -23.61 -17.20
N ALA A 37 20.40 -23.55 -18.26
CA ALA A 37 21.85 -23.45 -18.15
C ALA A 37 22.29 -22.20 -17.41
N TRP A 38 21.61 -21.07 -17.66
CA TRP A 38 21.85 -19.79 -16.98
C TRP A 38 21.55 -19.84 -15.49
N VAL A 39 20.52 -20.55 -15.06
CA VAL A 39 20.20 -20.74 -13.63
C VAL A 39 21.41 -21.33 -12.88
N GLY A 40 22.01 -22.37 -13.39
CA GLY A 40 23.21 -22.96 -12.79
C GLY A 40 24.40 -21.99 -12.73
N THR A 41 24.66 -21.27 -13.83
CA THR A 41 25.75 -20.27 -13.91
C THR A 41 25.54 -19.07 -12.99
N SER A 42 24.29 -18.61 -12.84
CA SER A 42 23.94 -17.44 -12.02
C SER A 42 24.02 -17.70 -10.52
N GLY A 43 24.10 -18.96 -10.09
CA GLY A 43 24.06 -19.35 -8.69
C GLY A 43 22.70 -19.08 -8.01
N PHE A 44 21.62 -18.99 -8.79
CA PHE A 44 20.26 -18.81 -8.25
C PHE A 44 19.81 -20.08 -7.52
N LYS A 45 19.37 -19.92 -6.28
CA LYS A 45 18.92 -21.01 -5.40
C LYS A 45 17.48 -20.89 -4.94
N GLY A 46 16.68 -20.00 -5.56
CA GLY A 46 15.29 -19.77 -5.20
C GLY A 46 15.11 -18.96 -3.92
N GLU A 47 16.06 -18.09 -3.57
CA GLU A 47 16.02 -17.24 -2.38
C GLU A 47 14.79 -16.31 -2.44
N ALA A 48 14.15 -16.08 -1.29
CA ALA A 48 12.92 -15.28 -1.18
C ALA A 48 13.08 -13.89 -1.80
N GLY A 49 12.20 -13.55 -2.74
CA GLY A 49 12.18 -12.26 -3.44
C GLY A 49 13.26 -12.04 -4.49
N LYS A 50 14.19 -13.00 -4.68
CA LYS A 50 15.19 -12.90 -5.74
C LYS A 50 14.56 -13.20 -7.09
N VAL A 51 14.78 -12.30 -8.06
CA VAL A 51 14.30 -12.46 -9.44
C VAL A 51 15.49 -12.72 -10.35
N LEU A 52 15.42 -13.77 -11.16
CA LEU A 52 16.40 -14.11 -12.18
C LEU A 52 15.76 -14.00 -13.55
N LEU A 53 16.28 -13.11 -14.40
CA LEU A 53 15.88 -13.02 -15.81
C LEU A 53 16.53 -14.16 -16.61
N LEU A 54 15.74 -14.81 -17.46
CA LEU A 54 16.18 -15.96 -18.25
C LEU A 54 16.39 -15.55 -19.71
N PRO A 55 17.61 -15.67 -20.25
CA PRO A 55 17.87 -15.36 -21.65
C PRO A 55 17.24 -16.39 -22.58
N ASP A 56 16.85 -15.97 -23.78
CA ASP A 56 16.36 -16.82 -24.86
C ASP A 56 17.49 -17.41 -25.75
N GLY A 57 18.73 -17.01 -25.49
CA GLY A 57 19.90 -17.40 -26.28
C GLY A 57 20.17 -16.55 -27.53
N SER A 58 19.26 -15.61 -27.86
CA SER A 58 19.43 -14.66 -28.98
C SER A 58 19.59 -13.20 -28.54
N GLY A 59 19.69 -12.98 -27.24
CA GLY A 59 19.81 -11.65 -26.63
C GLY A 59 18.49 -11.10 -26.10
N GLY A 60 17.39 -11.84 -26.20
CA GLY A 60 16.08 -11.53 -25.66
C GLY A 60 15.78 -12.20 -24.32
N LEU A 61 14.59 -11.98 -23.82
CA LEU A 61 14.08 -12.52 -22.56
C LEU A 61 13.11 -13.69 -22.83
N ALA A 62 13.49 -14.90 -22.42
CA ALA A 62 12.63 -16.09 -22.48
C ALA A 62 11.62 -16.14 -21.32
N GLY A 63 11.95 -15.56 -20.18
CA GLY A 63 11.14 -15.59 -18.96
C GLY A 63 11.86 -15.08 -17.73
N ALA A 64 11.31 -15.34 -16.57
CA ALA A 64 11.95 -15.05 -15.30
C ALA A 64 11.62 -16.11 -14.23
N LEU A 65 12.51 -16.28 -13.26
CA LEU A 65 12.26 -17.02 -12.04
C LEU A 65 12.07 -16.05 -10.88
N LEU A 66 11.09 -16.30 -10.06
CA LEU A 66 10.90 -15.66 -8.75
C LEU A 66 11.18 -16.69 -7.67
N GLY A 67 12.20 -16.45 -6.86
CA GLY A 67 12.51 -17.25 -5.69
C GLY A 67 11.49 -17.01 -4.57
N LEU A 68 11.00 -18.10 -4.01
CA LEU A 68 10.03 -18.07 -2.90
C LEU A 68 10.66 -18.43 -1.54
N GLY A 69 11.97 -18.76 -1.50
CA GLY A 69 12.58 -19.24 -0.27
C GLY A 69 11.90 -20.52 0.23
N ASP A 70 11.37 -20.48 1.45
CA ASP A 70 10.54 -21.55 2.04
C ASP A 70 9.06 -21.48 1.62
N GLY A 71 8.65 -20.42 0.93
CA GLY A 71 7.26 -20.19 0.48
C GLY A 71 6.32 -19.62 1.55
N SER A 72 6.85 -19.13 2.67
CA SER A 72 6.03 -18.58 3.78
C SER A 72 5.43 -17.21 3.48
N ASP A 73 6.10 -16.37 2.67
CA ASP A 73 5.61 -15.04 2.30
C ASP A 73 4.75 -15.10 1.01
N PRO A 74 3.44 -14.82 1.09
CA PRO A 74 2.54 -14.85 -0.07
C PRO A 74 2.65 -13.63 -0.99
N PHE A 75 3.45 -12.59 -0.63
CA PHE A 75 3.54 -11.32 -1.35
C PHE A 75 4.86 -11.14 -2.11
N LEU A 76 5.69 -12.17 -2.24
CA LEU A 76 7.00 -12.10 -2.91
C LEU A 76 6.93 -11.66 -4.39
N THR A 77 5.78 -11.82 -5.04
CA THR A 77 5.53 -11.24 -6.38
C THR A 77 5.70 -9.72 -6.42
N GLY A 78 5.69 -9.06 -5.27
CA GLY A 78 6.01 -7.64 -5.13
C GLY A 78 7.44 -7.26 -5.52
N ALA A 79 8.35 -8.22 -5.62
CA ALA A 79 9.71 -8.00 -6.15
C ALA A 79 9.73 -7.86 -7.69
N LEU A 80 8.74 -8.40 -8.39
CA LEU A 80 8.71 -8.46 -9.86
C LEU A 80 8.68 -7.09 -10.54
N PRO A 81 7.82 -6.12 -10.17
CA PRO A 81 7.73 -4.86 -10.89
C PRO A 81 9.04 -4.08 -10.96
N ALA A 82 9.87 -4.17 -9.93
CA ALA A 82 11.16 -3.48 -9.89
C ALA A 82 12.24 -4.20 -10.70
N ALA A 83 12.16 -5.52 -10.82
CA ALA A 83 13.18 -6.38 -11.42
C ALA A 83 12.92 -6.69 -12.91
N LEU A 84 11.66 -6.70 -13.34
CA LEU A 84 11.30 -7.02 -14.72
C LEU A 84 11.47 -5.81 -15.65
N PRO A 85 11.97 -6.00 -16.88
CA PRO A 85 11.85 -5.01 -17.95
C PRO A 85 10.38 -4.69 -18.27
N GLN A 86 10.15 -3.60 -18.99
CA GLN A 86 8.82 -3.32 -19.54
C GLN A 86 8.34 -4.46 -20.43
N GLY A 87 7.08 -4.82 -20.30
CA GLY A 87 6.46 -5.89 -21.06
C GLY A 87 5.25 -6.47 -20.36
N ASP A 88 4.66 -7.47 -20.99
CA ASP A 88 3.51 -8.21 -20.49
C ASP A 88 3.99 -9.56 -19.95
N TYR A 89 3.61 -9.88 -18.73
CA TYR A 89 4.05 -11.08 -18.02
C TYR A 89 2.88 -11.92 -17.53
N ARG A 90 3.11 -13.22 -17.34
CA ARG A 90 2.16 -14.12 -16.70
C ARG A 90 2.85 -15.00 -15.67
N LEU A 91 2.18 -15.29 -14.58
CA LEU A 91 2.63 -16.35 -13.68
C LEU A 91 2.41 -17.69 -14.38
N ALA A 92 3.44 -18.49 -14.49
CA ALA A 92 3.44 -19.75 -15.25
C ALA A 92 3.75 -20.93 -14.33
N GLY A 93 3.29 -22.13 -14.74
CA GLY A 93 3.47 -23.35 -13.94
C GLY A 93 2.56 -23.40 -12.72
N VAL A 94 3.04 -24.07 -11.66
CA VAL A 94 2.28 -24.19 -10.41
C VAL A 94 2.37 -22.88 -9.63
N LEU A 95 1.19 -22.30 -9.32
CA LEU A 95 1.09 -21.17 -8.39
C LEU A 95 1.22 -21.68 -6.96
N HIS A 96 2.21 -21.16 -6.24
CA HIS A 96 2.37 -21.43 -4.82
C HIS A 96 1.51 -20.47 -4.00
N GLY A 97 0.43 -20.98 -3.40
CA GLY A 97 -0.46 -20.21 -2.56
C GLY A 97 -1.62 -19.53 -3.31
N SER A 98 -2.08 -18.39 -2.81
CA SER A 98 -3.25 -17.69 -3.34
C SER A 98 -2.92 -16.83 -4.55
N ALA A 99 -3.60 -17.06 -5.67
CA ALA A 99 -3.51 -16.26 -6.88
C ALA A 99 -3.86 -14.77 -6.63
N ALA A 100 -4.85 -14.49 -5.78
CA ALA A 100 -5.22 -13.13 -5.41
C ALA A 100 -4.12 -12.43 -4.61
N LYS A 101 -3.45 -13.13 -3.68
CA LYS A 101 -2.31 -12.57 -2.94
C LYS A 101 -1.10 -12.33 -3.85
N ALA A 102 -0.86 -13.21 -4.82
CA ALA A 102 0.19 -13.02 -5.82
C ALA A 102 -0.09 -11.78 -6.70
N ALA A 103 -1.31 -11.60 -7.17
CA ALA A 103 -1.71 -10.39 -7.91
C ALA A 103 -1.60 -9.14 -7.04
N LEU A 104 -2.05 -9.20 -5.78
CA LEU A 104 -1.92 -8.09 -4.84
C LEU A 104 -0.45 -7.76 -4.55
N GLY A 105 0.39 -8.76 -4.33
CA GLY A 105 1.84 -8.57 -4.14
C GLY A 105 2.45 -7.81 -5.31
N PHE A 106 2.16 -8.23 -6.55
CA PHE A 106 2.60 -7.52 -7.74
C PHE A 106 2.15 -6.06 -7.76
N ALA A 107 0.86 -5.80 -7.48
CA ALA A 107 0.33 -4.44 -7.41
C ALA A 107 1.06 -3.61 -6.34
N LEU A 108 1.21 -4.14 -5.13
CA LEU A 108 1.89 -3.43 -4.03
C LEU A 108 3.37 -3.13 -4.32
N GLY A 109 4.01 -3.95 -5.16
CA GLY A 109 5.39 -3.75 -5.62
C GLY A 109 5.56 -2.57 -6.59
N THR A 110 4.48 -2.07 -7.19
CA THR A 110 4.53 -0.88 -8.07
C THR A 110 4.48 0.44 -7.31
N TYR A 111 4.29 0.40 -5.99
CA TYR A 111 4.21 1.62 -5.20
C TYR A 111 5.51 2.41 -5.24
N ARG A 112 5.38 3.72 -5.49
CA ARG A 112 6.46 4.70 -5.34
C ARG A 112 5.89 5.98 -4.75
N PHE A 113 6.56 6.49 -3.73
CA PHE A 113 6.26 7.81 -3.22
C PHE A 113 6.94 8.86 -4.11
N THR A 114 6.14 9.62 -4.88
CA THR A 114 6.65 10.51 -5.94
C THR A 114 6.38 11.99 -5.68
N ARG A 115 5.83 12.35 -4.51
CA ARG A 115 5.43 13.72 -4.21
C ARG A 115 6.55 14.75 -4.41
N TYR A 116 7.80 14.37 -4.14
CA TYR A 116 8.96 15.26 -4.24
C TYR A 116 9.97 14.85 -5.31
N SER A 117 9.76 13.71 -5.93
CA SER A 117 10.60 13.22 -7.02
C SER A 117 9.78 13.16 -8.29
N GLY A 118 10.11 13.98 -9.27
CA GLY A 118 9.48 13.90 -10.58
C GLY A 118 9.71 12.53 -11.24
N GLY A 119 8.83 12.19 -12.19
CA GLY A 119 8.97 11.06 -13.09
C GLY A 119 7.92 9.97 -12.87
N LYS A 120 7.18 9.70 -13.94
CA LYS A 120 6.41 8.47 -14.08
C LYS A 120 7.37 7.33 -14.40
N ARG A 121 7.15 6.18 -13.77
CA ARG A 121 7.76 4.93 -14.19
C ARG A 121 6.68 4.09 -14.83
N ASP A 122 6.92 3.66 -16.05
CA ASP A 122 6.09 2.64 -16.67
C ASP A 122 6.45 1.29 -16.06
N TRP A 123 5.44 0.61 -15.55
CA TRP A 123 5.60 -0.68 -14.91
C TRP A 123 5.35 -1.83 -15.89
N PRO A 124 6.01 -2.98 -15.73
CA PRO A 124 5.59 -4.20 -16.41
C PRO A 124 4.13 -4.50 -16.03
N ARG A 125 3.42 -5.19 -16.92
CA ARG A 125 2.03 -5.56 -16.69
C ARG A 125 1.91 -7.06 -16.45
N LEU A 126 0.97 -7.43 -15.59
CA LEU A 126 0.69 -8.82 -15.26
C LEU A 126 -0.66 -9.25 -15.84
N VAL A 127 -0.67 -10.34 -16.57
CA VAL A 127 -1.93 -11.04 -16.90
C VAL A 127 -2.52 -11.56 -15.60
N LEU A 128 -3.76 -11.16 -15.32
CA LEU A 128 -4.45 -11.58 -14.09
C LEU A 128 -4.54 -13.12 -14.04
N PRO A 129 -4.11 -13.74 -12.95
CA PRO A 129 -4.31 -15.16 -12.76
C PRO A 129 -5.78 -15.53 -12.78
N GLU A 130 -6.08 -16.77 -13.16
CA GLU A 130 -7.45 -17.25 -13.24
C GLU A 130 -8.18 -17.17 -11.91
N GLY A 131 -9.46 -16.76 -11.94
CA GLY A 131 -10.31 -16.62 -10.76
C GLY A 131 -10.02 -15.40 -9.87
N VAL A 132 -9.08 -14.52 -10.25
CA VAL A 132 -8.77 -13.30 -9.48
C VAL A 132 -9.68 -12.16 -9.91
N ASP A 133 -10.34 -11.51 -8.95
CA ASP A 133 -11.04 -10.24 -9.15
C ASP A 133 -10.03 -9.08 -9.14
N GLY A 134 -9.72 -8.55 -10.33
CA GLY A 134 -8.79 -7.43 -10.51
C GLY A 134 -9.33 -6.11 -9.94
N GLU A 135 -10.64 -5.95 -9.79
CA GLU A 135 -11.24 -4.77 -9.15
C GLU A 135 -11.00 -4.80 -7.63
N GLU A 136 -11.18 -5.96 -6.99
CA GLU A 136 -10.88 -6.13 -5.57
C GLU A 136 -9.40 -5.89 -5.27
N VAL A 137 -8.51 -6.50 -6.03
CA VAL A 137 -7.06 -6.29 -5.91
C VAL A 137 -6.72 -4.81 -6.10
N GLY A 138 -7.34 -4.15 -7.08
CA GLY A 138 -7.15 -2.73 -7.34
C GLY A 138 -7.61 -1.84 -6.17
N ARG A 139 -8.77 -2.13 -5.59
CA ARG A 139 -9.29 -1.40 -4.41
C ARG A 139 -8.33 -1.52 -3.22
N ILE A 140 -7.86 -2.73 -2.92
CA ILE A 140 -6.93 -2.98 -1.79
C ILE A 140 -5.60 -2.27 -2.03
N ALA A 141 -5.03 -2.36 -3.23
CA ALA A 141 -3.77 -1.72 -3.56
C ALA A 141 -3.87 -0.19 -3.47
N THR A 142 -4.93 0.41 -4.02
CA THR A 142 -5.15 1.86 -4.00
C THR A 142 -5.32 2.38 -2.56
N ALA A 143 -6.08 1.69 -1.72
CA ALA A 143 -6.22 2.04 -0.31
C ALA A 143 -4.88 1.93 0.43
N THR A 144 -4.09 0.90 0.16
CA THR A 144 -2.75 0.74 0.74
C THR A 144 -1.81 1.87 0.29
N PHE A 145 -1.89 2.30 -0.97
CA PHE A 145 -1.09 3.41 -1.48
C PHE A 145 -1.45 4.73 -0.80
N LEU A 146 -2.74 4.99 -0.57
CA LEU A 146 -3.18 6.14 0.21
C LEU A 146 -2.54 6.15 1.62
N ALA A 147 -2.61 5.03 2.35
CA ALA A 147 -2.00 4.94 3.68
C ALA A 147 -0.47 5.22 3.62
N ARG A 148 0.21 4.63 2.64
CA ARG A 148 1.66 4.82 2.46
C ARG A 148 2.00 6.27 2.10
N ASP A 149 1.22 6.91 1.24
CA ASP A 149 1.44 8.31 0.84
C ASP A 149 1.27 9.26 2.02
N LEU A 150 0.22 9.06 2.85
CA LEU A 150 0.00 9.85 4.06
C LEU A 150 1.18 9.72 5.04
N ILE A 151 1.62 8.48 5.33
CA ILE A 151 2.72 8.21 6.28
C ILE A 151 4.08 8.68 5.73
N ASN A 152 4.31 8.56 4.42
CA ASN A 152 5.58 8.94 3.79
C ASN A 152 5.73 10.46 3.65
N THR A 153 4.63 11.19 3.62
CA THR A 153 4.68 12.66 3.54
C THR A 153 5.30 13.22 4.81
N PRO A 154 6.34 14.07 4.72
CA PRO A 154 6.96 14.73 5.86
C PRO A 154 5.97 15.57 6.66
N ALA A 155 6.19 15.71 7.97
CA ALA A 155 5.31 16.43 8.87
C ALA A 155 5.08 17.90 8.47
N ALA A 156 6.07 18.54 7.84
CA ALA A 156 5.92 19.90 7.31
C ALA A 156 4.80 20.03 6.25
N ASP A 157 4.49 18.94 5.53
CA ASP A 157 3.46 18.88 4.49
C ASP A 157 2.29 17.97 4.87
N MET A 158 2.31 17.37 6.05
CA MET A 158 1.27 16.50 6.62
C MET A 158 0.97 16.91 8.06
N GLY A 159 0.66 18.20 8.24
CA GLY A 159 0.11 18.73 9.49
C GLY A 159 -1.36 18.33 9.69
N PRO A 160 -1.96 18.74 10.82
CA PRO A 160 -3.36 18.44 11.12
C PRO A 160 -4.35 18.92 10.04
N ASP A 161 -4.06 20.05 9.40
CA ASP A 161 -4.85 20.63 8.30
C ASP A 161 -4.73 19.79 7.01
N ALA A 162 -3.52 19.36 6.66
CA ALA A 162 -3.29 18.52 5.50
C ALA A 162 -3.92 17.13 5.67
N LEU A 163 -3.88 16.56 6.88
CA LEU A 163 -4.56 15.31 7.20
C LEU A 163 -6.09 15.46 7.09
N ALA A 164 -6.65 16.60 7.55
CA ALA A 164 -8.06 16.89 7.37
C ALA A 164 -8.43 17.03 5.88
N ALA A 165 -7.64 17.75 5.10
CA ALA A 165 -7.85 17.87 3.65
C ALA A 165 -7.79 16.50 2.92
N ALA A 166 -6.91 15.60 3.35
CA ALA A 166 -6.86 14.25 2.83
C ALA A 166 -8.14 13.46 3.14
N ALA A 167 -8.67 13.57 4.37
CA ALA A 167 -9.93 12.94 4.76
C ALA A 167 -11.13 13.50 3.97
N GLU A 168 -11.20 14.83 3.79
CA GLU A 168 -12.20 15.47 2.93
C GLU A 168 -12.11 14.99 1.47
N GLY A 169 -10.88 14.77 0.96
CA GLY A 169 -10.66 14.20 -0.37
C GLY A 169 -11.25 12.79 -0.49
N VAL A 170 -11.02 11.93 0.49
CA VAL A 170 -11.61 10.59 0.56
C VAL A 170 -13.14 10.69 0.66
N ALA A 171 -13.67 11.54 1.53
CA ALA A 171 -15.11 11.74 1.69
C ALA A 171 -15.76 12.15 0.37
N ARG A 172 -15.20 13.16 -0.30
CA ARG A 172 -15.71 13.69 -1.58
C ARG A 172 -15.72 12.63 -2.68
N ALA A 173 -14.67 11.81 -2.75
CA ALA A 173 -14.55 10.76 -3.77
C ALA A 173 -15.64 9.68 -3.65
N HIS A 174 -16.22 9.50 -2.45
CA HIS A 174 -17.20 8.45 -2.15
C HIS A 174 -18.57 8.96 -1.72
N GLY A 175 -18.82 10.28 -1.81
CA GLY A 175 -20.09 10.86 -1.39
C GLY A 175 -20.35 10.78 0.12
N ALA A 176 -19.30 10.73 0.93
CA ALA A 176 -19.38 10.82 2.39
C ALA A 176 -19.45 12.27 2.85
N THR A 177 -20.00 12.51 4.03
CA THR A 177 -19.89 13.80 4.72
C THR A 177 -18.62 13.82 5.58
N CYS A 178 -18.00 14.98 5.72
CA CYS A 178 -16.83 15.18 6.56
C CYS A 178 -17.00 16.51 7.31
N GLU A 179 -17.06 16.44 8.63
CA GLU A 179 -17.15 17.56 9.53
C GLU A 179 -15.82 17.74 10.28
N ILE A 180 -15.38 18.99 10.45
CA ILE A 180 -14.15 19.33 11.15
C ILE A 180 -14.49 20.21 12.36
N ILE A 181 -14.22 19.69 13.56
CA ILE A 181 -14.31 20.45 14.80
C ILE A 181 -12.93 21.01 15.11
N LEU A 182 -12.77 22.33 15.03
CA LEU A 182 -11.47 22.99 14.99
C LEU A 182 -11.18 23.81 16.25
N GLY A 183 -9.97 23.71 16.79
CA GLY A 183 -9.45 24.60 17.84
C GLY A 183 -10.32 24.60 19.10
N ASP A 184 -10.74 25.78 19.55
CA ASP A 184 -11.53 25.96 20.79
C ASP A 184 -12.92 25.32 20.72
N ALA A 185 -13.50 25.13 19.53
CA ALA A 185 -14.76 24.40 19.38
C ALA A 185 -14.65 22.94 19.89
N LEU A 186 -13.45 22.38 19.97
CA LEU A 186 -13.22 21.09 20.64
C LEU A 186 -13.58 21.10 22.12
N LEU A 187 -13.45 22.25 22.80
CA LEU A 187 -13.82 22.40 24.21
C LEU A 187 -15.33 22.48 24.35
N ASP A 188 -15.99 23.21 23.46
CA ASP A 188 -17.46 23.38 23.45
C ASP A 188 -18.16 22.04 23.17
N GLU A 189 -17.58 21.22 22.30
CA GLU A 189 -18.06 19.89 21.93
C GLU A 189 -17.56 18.75 22.87
N ASN A 190 -16.95 19.12 24.00
CA ASN A 190 -16.45 18.17 25.01
C ASN A 190 -15.35 17.20 24.53
N TYR A 191 -14.41 17.70 23.71
CA TYR A 191 -13.16 17.01 23.33
C TYR A 191 -11.90 17.67 23.92
N PRO A 192 -11.83 17.95 25.24
CA PRO A 192 -10.75 18.73 25.85
C PRO A 192 -9.38 18.06 25.72
N MET A 193 -9.30 16.72 25.64
CA MET A 193 -8.03 16.01 25.51
C MET A 193 -7.39 16.22 24.15
N ILE A 194 -8.20 16.31 23.07
CA ILE A 194 -7.67 16.59 21.73
C ILE A 194 -7.09 18.01 21.72
N HIS A 195 -7.84 18.97 22.25
CA HIS A 195 -7.38 20.35 22.40
C HIS A 195 -6.10 20.44 23.21
N ALA A 196 -6.04 19.77 24.39
CA ALA A 196 -4.90 19.83 25.30
C ALA A 196 -3.58 19.35 24.65
N VAL A 197 -3.64 18.32 23.80
CA VAL A 197 -2.44 17.79 23.11
C VAL A 197 -1.96 18.75 22.02
N GLY A 198 -2.88 19.36 21.26
CA GLY A 198 -2.51 20.12 20.06
C GLY A 198 -2.42 21.64 20.27
N ARG A 199 -2.82 22.18 21.43
CA ARG A 199 -2.96 23.63 21.65
C ARG A 199 -1.67 24.45 21.55
N ALA A 200 -0.51 23.80 21.71
CA ALA A 200 0.79 24.47 21.65
C ALA A 200 1.37 24.56 20.23
N ALA A 201 0.78 23.87 19.27
CA ALA A 201 1.25 23.87 17.89
C ALA A 201 0.77 25.10 17.11
N ALA A 202 1.50 25.49 16.06
CA ALA A 202 1.11 26.58 15.16
C ALA A 202 -0.21 26.27 14.42
N VAL A 203 -0.43 24.97 14.07
CA VAL A 203 -1.66 24.51 13.41
C VAL A 203 -2.64 23.99 14.46
N ALA A 204 -3.82 24.61 14.55
CA ALA A 204 -4.80 24.27 15.54
C ALA A 204 -5.23 22.78 15.48
N PRO A 205 -5.43 22.15 16.66
CA PRO A 205 -5.94 20.78 16.76
C PRO A 205 -7.33 20.66 16.19
N ARG A 206 -7.69 19.47 15.71
CA ARG A 206 -9.04 19.22 15.17
C ARG A 206 -9.46 17.77 15.32
N LEU A 207 -10.78 17.58 15.37
CA LEU A 207 -11.40 16.27 15.20
C LEU A 207 -12.03 16.22 13.80
N ILE A 208 -11.65 15.21 13.04
CA ILE A 208 -12.25 14.89 11.74
C ILE A 208 -13.32 13.83 12.00
N ASP A 209 -14.58 14.10 11.64
CA ASP A 209 -15.72 13.18 11.75
C ASP A 209 -16.31 12.93 10.36
N MET A 210 -15.94 11.82 9.75
CA MET A 210 -16.45 11.42 8.43
C MET A 210 -17.55 10.39 8.59
N ARG A 211 -18.64 10.50 7.81
CA ARG A 211 -19.80 9.60 7.86
C ARG A 211 -20.25 9.19 6.47
N TRP A 212 -20.60 7.93 6.35
CA TRP A 212 -21.06 7.34 5.09
C TRP A 212 -22.05 6.19 5.32
N GLY A 213 -22.86 5.91 4.29
CA GLY A 213 -23.81 4.79 4.29
C GLY A 213 -25.19 5.14 4.84
N ARG A 214 -26.09 4.17 4.79
CA ARG A 214 -27.49 4.38 5.19
C ARG A 214 -27.65 4.49 6.71
N ALA A 215 -28.60 5.30 7.15
CA ALA A 215 -28.85 5.57 8.56
C ALA A 215 -29.29 4.33 9.36
N ASP A 216 -29.97 3.39 8.70
CA ASP A 216 -30.52 2.16 9.25
C ASP A 216 -29.60 0.94 9.14
N ALA A 217 -28.48 1.06 8.43
CA ALA A 217 -27.52 -0.03 8.28
C ALA A 217 -26.71 -0.28 9.59
N PRO A 218 -26.08 -1.47 9.72
CA PRO A 218 -25.22 -1.79 10.88
C PRO A 218 -24.12 -0.75 11.08
N ARG A 219 -23.95 -0.29 12.32
CA ARG A 219 -22.99 0.78 12.66
C ARG A 219 -21.59 0.24 12.80
N VAL A 220 -20.62 0.88 12.11
CA VAL A 220 -19.19 0.64 12.28
C VAL A 220 -18.50 1.97 12.52
N THR A 221 -17.71 2.06 13.59
CA THR A 221 -16.91 3.26 13.87
C THR A 221 -15.44 2.88 13.86
N LEU A 222 -14.67 3.59 13.04
CA LEU A 222 -13.22 3.51 12.99
C LEU A 222 -12.64 4.73 13.70
N VAL A 223 -11.63 4.51 14.53
CA VAL A 223 -10.93 5.59 15.24
C VAL A 223 -9.45 5.45 14.97
N GLY A 224 -8.82 6.51 14.45
CA GLY A 224 -7.41 6.50 14.08
C GLY A 224 -6.61 7.60 14.77
N LYS A 225 -5.50 7.25 15.43
CA LYS A 225 -4.57 8.23 15.99
C LYS A 225 -4.01 9.11 14.87
N GLY A 226 -4.23 10.44 14.97
CA GLY A 226 -3.84 11.45 13.98
C GLY A 226 -2.80 12.44 14.50
N VAL A 227 -1.82 11.99 15.29
CA VAL A 227 -0.70 12.83 15.74
C VAL A 227 0.29 13.01 14.59
N CYS A 228 0.23 14.15 13.91
CA CYS A 228 1.00 14.41 12.69
C CYS A 228 2.50 14.49 12.92
N PHE A 229 2.90 15.01 14.08
CA PHE A 229 4.24 14.89 14.62
C PHE A 229 4.21 14.88 16.14
N ASP A 230 5.08 14.10 16.78
CA ASP A 230 5.11 13.96 18.24
C ASP A 230 6.50 14.22 18.79
N THR A 231 6.69 15.44 19.31
CA THR A 231 7.93 15.83 20.02
C THR A 231 8.00 15.28 21.44
N GLY A 232 6.90 14.74 21.97
CA GLY A 232 6.73 14.41 23.39
C GLY A 232 6.04 15.52 24.18
N GLY A 233 5.91 16.73 23.64
CA GLY A 233 5.45 17.91 24.37
C GLY A 233 6.50 18.37 25.38
N LEU A 234 6.09 18.75 26.61
CA LEU A 234 7.02 19.20 27.64
C LEU A 234 7.99 18.11 28.11
N ASP A 235 7.61 16.83 28.00
CA ASP A 235 8.51 15.68 28.18
C ASP A 235 9.15 15.32 26.82
N LEU A 236 10.13 16.16 26.42
CA LEU A 236 10.70 16.17 25.08
C LEU A 236 11.47 14.89 24.78
N LYS A 237 11.11 14.22 23.70
CA LYS A 237 11.79 13.01 23.21
C LYS A 237 13.24 13.30 22.80
N PRO A 238 14.19 12.37 23.04
CA PRO A 238 15.51 12.45 22.45
C PRO A 238 15.44 12.34 20.92
N SER A 239 16.40 12.96 20.20
CA SER A 239 16.41 13.03 18.73
C SER A 239 16.23 11.68 18.04
N SER A 240 16.84 10.61 18.57
CA SER A 240 16.72 9.26 18.01
C SER A 240 15.29 8.69 18.07
N ALA A 241 14.53 9.00 19.12
CA ALA A 241 13.14 8.59 19.24
C ALA A 241 12.20 9.47 18.41
N MET A 242 12.57 10.75 18.20
CA MET A 242 11.77 11.72 17.46
C MET A 242 11.88 11.54 15.93
N LEU A 243 12.99 10.99 15.46
CA LEU A 243 13.36 10.89 14.03
C LEU A 243 12.23 10.36 13.10
N LEU A 244 11.46 9.39 13.58
CA LEU A 244 10.39 8.77 12.78
C LEU A 244 8.99 9.25 13.17
N MET A 245 8.82 10.30 13.98
CA MET A 245 7.51 10.70 14.51
C MET A 245 6.55 11.28 13.48
N LYS A 246 6.98 11.52 12.25
CA LYS A 246 6.06 11.75 11.12
C LYS A 246 5.08 10.58 10.91
N LYS A 247 5.42 9.36 11.34
CA LYS A 247 4.59 8.15 11.25
C LYS A 247 3.52 8.08 12.35
N ASP A 248 3.51 9.01 13.31
CA ASP A 248 2.65 8.89 14.50
C ASP A 248 1.15 9.13 14.19
N MET A 249 0.84 9.56 12.99
CA MET A 249 -0.48 9.60 12.39
C MET A 249 -0.83 8.32 11.59
N GLY A 250 -0.04 7.28 11.69
CA GLY A 250 -0.24 6.03 10.93
C GLY A 250 -1.58 5.35 11.22
N GLY A 251 -2.12 5.50 12.44
CA GLY A 251 -3.47 5.05 12.78
C GLY A 251 -4.54 5.75 11.95
N ALA A 252 -4.45 7.07 11.80
CA ALA A 252 -5.32 7.86 10.93
C ALA A 252 -5.20 7.43 9.46
N ALA A 253 -3.96 7.27 8.96
CA ALA A 253 -3.72 6.80 7.59
C ALA A 253 -4.37 5.44 7.33
N CYS A 254 -4.24 4.50 8.26
CA CYS A 254 -4.85 3.17 8.15
C CYS A 254 -6.38 3.22 8.13
N VAL A 255 -7.01 4.00 9.03
CA VAL A 255 -8.49 4.06 9.07
C VAL A 255 -9.07 4.82 7.88
N LEU A 256 -8.39 5.85 7.35
CA LEU A 256 -8.80 6.53 6.12
C LEU A 256 -8.70 5.59 4.90
N ALA A 257 -7.61 4.83 4.79
CA ALA A 257 -7.45 3.83 3.75
C ALA A 257 -8.50 2.71 3.85
N LEU A 258 -8.78 2.23 5.07
CA LEU A 258 -9.83 1.24 5.30
C LEU A 258 -11.22 1.80 4.96
N ALA A 259 -11.50 3.04 5.33
CA ALA A 259 -12.74 3.72 4.99
C ALA A 259 -12.92 3.83 3.46
N GLN A 260 -11.86 4.25 2.74
CA GLN A 260 -11.86 4.26 1.29
C GLN A 260 -12.18 2.88 0.71
N LEU A 261 -11.54 1.82 1.24
CA LEU A 261 -11.77 0.44 0.79
C LEU A 261 -13.22 -0.01 1.02
N VAL A 262 -13.77 0.25 2.22
CA VAL A 262 -15.15 -0.07 2.59
C VAL A 262 -16.15 0.63 1.69
N MET A 263 -15.97 1.93 1.45
CA MET A 263 -16.83 2.73 0.59
C MET A 263 -16.73 2.31 -0.88
N ALA A 264 -15.51 2.04 -1.37
CA ALA A 264 -15.29 1.58 -2.73
C ALA A 264 -15.85 0.16 -2.98
N ALA A 265 -15.94 -0.67 -1.95
CA ALA A 265 -16.57 -1.98 -2.01
C ALA A 265 -18.10 -1.92 -1.89
N GLY A 266 -18.67 -0.76 -1.56
CA GLY A 266 -20.11 -0.58 -1.41
C GLY A 266 -20.74 -1.41 -0.29
N LEU A 267 -20.03 -1.62 0.83
CA LEU A 267 -20.52 -2.43 1.93
C LEU A 267 -21.77 -1.81 2.56
N ASP A 268 -22.77 -2.63 2.88
CA ASP A 268 -24.04 -2.17 3.50
C ASP A 268 -23.87 -1.92 4.99
N ILE A 269 -23.14 -0.86 5.34
CA ILE A 269 -22.90 -0.42 6.72
C ILE A 269 -23.08 1.09 6.85
N ARG A 270 -23.33 1.55 8.08
CA ARG A 270 -23.27 2.95 8.48
C ARG A 270 -21.87 3.22 9.08
N LEU A 271 -20.97 3.72 8.25
CA LEU A 271 -19.60 4.00 8.64
C LEU A 271 -19.48 5.38 9.29
N ARG A 272 -18.73 5.45 10.40
CA ARG A 272 -18.19 6.68 10.98
C ARG A 272 -16.69 6.55 11.16
N VAL A 273 -15.92 7.56 10.76
CA VAL A 273 -14.47 7.61 10.96
C VAL A 273 -14.12 8.83 11.80
N LEU A 274 -13.44 8.63 12.91
CA LEU A 274 -13.00 9.67 13.82
C LEU A 274 -11.46 9.73 13.82
N VAL A 275 -10.92 10.90 13.51
CA VAL A 275 -9.48 11.14 13.55
C VAL A 275 -9.21 12.41 14.34
N PRO A 276 -8.73 12.29 15.59
CA PRO A 276 -8.15 13.41 16.32
C PRO A 276 -6.81 13.78 15.69
N ALA A 277 -6.78 14.88 14.94
CA ALA A 277 -5.60 15.36 14.21
C ALA A 277 -4.95 16.50 14.98
N VAL A 278 -3.73 16.28 15.43
CA VAL A 278 -2.96 17.20 16.29
C VAL A 278 -1.47 17.14 15.95
N GLU A 279 -0.74 18.14 16.35
CA GLU A 279 0.71 18.09 16.51
C GLU A 279 1.06 18.25 18.00
N ASN A 280 1.77 17.28 18.56
CA ASN A 280 2.24 17.36 19.95
C ASN A 280 3.59 18.09 19.97
N SER A 281 3.56 19.39 20.24
CA SER A 281 4.75 20.26 20.26
C SER A 281 4.81 21.12 21.52
N VAL A 282 5.94 21.78 21.73
CA VAL A 282 6.16 22.71 22.87
C VAL A 282 5.86 24.15 22.51
N SER A 283 5.91 24.49 21.22
CA SER A 283 5.55 25.79 20.65
C SER A 283 5.31 25.63 19.15
N GLY A 284 4.61 26.60 18.56
CA GLY A 284 4.47 26.75 17.12
C GLY A 284 5.59 27.55 16.48
#